data_4ccb47aac31e5ef4e797de6299c225ec
#
_entry.id   4ccb47aac31e5ef4e797de6299c225ec
#
_cell.length_a   1.000
_cell.length_b   1.000
_cell.length_c   1.000
_cell.angle_alpha   90.00
_cell.angle_beta   90.00
_cell.angle_gamma   90.00
#
_symmetry.space_group_name_H-M   'P 1'
#
loop_
_entity.id
_entity.type
_entity.pdbx_description
1 polymer ?
#
loop_
_entity_poly.entity_id
_entity_poly.type
_entity_poly.pdbx_seq_one_letter_code
_entity_poly.pdbx_strand_id
1 'polypeptide(L)'
;GARILNTTDGRVYSSDAAVRAATVHLLGDRYGYISAPLLGNFAEQMIGYDKITGLSEASKGTASARLTISADVQKAALQALGSYHGTVGVYNYKTGEILCAVTSPSYDPDNIPDIAGDETGDYDGVYLNRFFDASYTPGSIFKLVTSAAALEADAASKDQTYTCTGETIIGGQEIICMGEHGTLSMTQALAHSCNVYYGE
;
A
#
# COMPACT_ATOMS: atom_id res chain seq x y z
N GLY A 1 -11.34 21.19 0.13
CA GLY A 1 -10.42 20.20 0.70
C GLY A 1 -9.34 20.85 1.56
N ALA A 2 -8.72 20.07 2.42
CA ALA A 2 -7.61 20.57 3.23
C ALA A 2 -6.35 20.77 2.36
N ARG A 3 -5.60 21.84 2.64
CA ARG A 3 -4.29 22.03 2.02
C ARG A 3 -3.25 21.20 2.78
N ILE A 4 -2.58 20.28 2.09
CA ILE A 4 -1.59 19.39 2.70
C ILE A 4 -0.15 19.76 2.36
N LEU A 5 0.07 20.50 1.27
CA LEU A 5 1.38 21.02 0.85
C LEU A 5 1.20 22.33 0.08
N ASN A 6 2.11 23.29 0.31
CA ASN A 6 2.33 24.47 -0.51
C ASN A 6 3.81 24.55 -0.87
N THR A 7 4.13 24.88 -2.11
CA THR A 7 5.51 24.96 -2.61
C THR A 7 5.87 26.34 -3.18
N THR A 8 4.99 27.34 -3.03
CA THR A 8 5.19 28.68 -3.59
C THR A 8 6.45 29.37 -3.01
N ASP A 9 6.62 29.28 -1.68
CA ASP A 9 7.72 29.87 -0.95
C ASP A 9 8.53 28.82 -0.16
N GLY A 10 8.86 27.71 -0.83
CA GLY A 10 9.44 26.52 -0.20
C GLY A 10 8.37 25.50 0.16
N ARG A 11 8.79 24.39 0.79
CA ARG A 11 7.84 23.35 1.24
C ARG A 11 7.18 23.73 2.55
N VAL A 12 5.92 24.07 2.51
CA VAL A 12 5.07 24.34 3.67
C VAL A 12 4.00 23.26 3.74
N TYR A 13 4.13 22.35 4.70
CA TYR A 13 3.18 21.26 4.93
C TYR A 13 1.95 21.73 5.70
N SER A 14 1.00 20.81 5.92
CA SER A 14 -0.17 21.05 6.76
C SER A 14 0.22 21.54 8.17
N SER A 15 -0.58 22.39 8.77
CA SER A 15 -0.41 22.80 10.18
C SER A 15 -0.64 21.66 11.18
N ASP A 16 -1.36 20.61 10.78
CA ASP A 16 -1.64 19.41 11.59
C ASP A 16 -0.47 18.40 11.44
N ALA A 17 0.28 18.18 12.54
CA ALA A 17 1.41 17.25 12.59
C ALA A 17 1.03 15.81 12.21
N ALA A 18 -0.16 15.36 12.61
CA ALA A 18 -0.62 14.02 12.26
C ALA A 18 -0.93 13.88 10.77
N VAL A 19 -1.43 14.93 10.12
CA VAL A 19 -1.60 14.96 8.66
C VAL A 19 -0.24 14.95 7.98
N ARG A 20 0.74 15.73 8.47
CA ARG A 20 2.10 15.76 7.92
C ARG A 20 2.73 14.38 7.94
N ALA A 21 2.73 13.72 9.11
CA ALA A 21 3.25 12.36 9.24
C ALA A 21 2.50 11.36 8.36
N ALA A 22 1.17 11.45 8.27
CA ALA A 22 0.36 10.52 7.47
C ALA A 22 0.49 10.72 5.95
N THR A 23 1.08 11.83 5.49
CA THR A 23 1.20 12.14 4.06
C THR A 23 2.63 12.26 3.56
N VAL A 24 3.65 12.15 4.41
CA VAL A 24 5.04 12.36 4.02
C VAL A 24 5.51 11.41 2.91
N HIS A 25 5.07 10.15 2.92
CA HIS A 25 5.43 9.17 1.89
C HIS A 25 4.78 9.46 0.52
N LEU A 26 3.77 10.30 0.46
CA LEU A 26 3.15 10.75 -0.79
C LEU A 26 3.77 12.06 -1.28
N LEU A 27 4.10 12.96 -0.36
CA LEU A 27 4.56 14.32 -0.65
C LEU A 27 6.08 14.47 -0.62
N GLY A 28 6.78 13.51 -0.03
CA GLY A 28 8.22 13.58 0.23
C GLY A 28 8.58 14.49 1.40
N ASP A 29 9.80 14.36 1.89
CA ASP A 29 10.37 15.19 2.93
C ASP A 29 11.16 16.38 2.36
N ARG A 30 11.71 17.23 3.25
CA ARG A 30 12.50 18.41 2.85
C ARG A 30 13.86 18.06 2.27
N TYR A 31 14.43 16.92 2.66
CA TYR A 31 15.80 16.52 2.33
C TYR A 31 15.89 15.54 1.18
N GLY A 32 14.74 15.01 0.73
CA GLY A 32 14.66 14.05 -0.37
C GLY A 32 15.00 12.61 0.03
N TYR A 33 15.00 12.28 1.32
CA TYR A 33 15.15 10.90 1.79
C TYR A 33 13.94 10.05 1.40
N ILE A 34 12.74 10.64 1.47
CA ILE A 34 11.52 10.04 0.94
C ILE A 34 11.26 10.63 -0.44
N SER A 35 11.21 9.78 -1.46
CA SER A 35 10.80 10.20 -2.79
C SER A 35 9.38 10.78 -2.75
N ALA A 36 9.14 11.80 -3.54
CA ALA A 36 7.84 12.46 -3.63
C ALA A 36 7.08 11.98 -4.88
N PRO A 37 6.47 10.78 -4.88
CA PRO A 37 5.93 10.17 -6.11
C PRO A 37 4.86 11.04 -6.76
N LEU A 38 4.05 11.74 -5.97
CA LEU A 38 3.03 12.65 -6.51
C LEU A 38 3.64 13.89 -7.16
N LEU A 39 4.70 14.44 -6.57
CA LEU A 39 5.36 15.62 -7.14
C LEU A 39 6.21 15.25 -8.37
N GLY A 40 6.91 14.11 -8.31
CA GLY A 40 7.74 13.64 -9.42
C GLY A 40 6.93 13.29 -10.67
N ASN A 41 5.89 12.48 -10.51
CA ASN A 41 5.09 12.00 -11.64
C ASN A 41 4.24 13.09 -12.30
N PHE A 42 3.87 14.13 -11.59
CA PHE A 42 3.05 15.23 -12.08
C PHE A 42 3.79 16.57 -12.18
N ALA A 43 5.13 16.55 -12.06
CA ALA A 43 5.94 17.77 -12.07
C ALA A 43 5.73 18.60 -13.33
N GLU A 44 5.74 17.98 -14.51
CA GLU A 44 5.54 18.68 -15.79
C GLU A 44 4.18 19.40 -15.84
N GLN A 45 3.11 18.71 -15.41
CA GLN A 45 1.76 19.31 -15.38
C GLN A 45 1.66 20.42 -14.32
N MET A 46 2.33 20.26 -13.19
CA MET A 46 2.31 21.24 -12.10
C MET A 46 3.07 22.51 -12.41
N ILE A 47 4.17 22.42 -13.18
CA ILE A 47 4.96 23.59 -13.59
C ILE A 47 4.50 24.15 -14.94
N GLY A 48 3.53 23.51 -15.62
CA GLY A 48 3.07 23.92 -16.93
C GLY A 48 4.16 23.88 -18.00
N TYR A 49 5.01 22.85 -17.97
CA TYR A 49 6.10 22.72 -18.94
C TYR A 49 5.55 22.36 -20.32
N ASP A 50 5.81 23.23 -21.29
CA ASP A 50 5.48 22.99 -22.69
C ASP A 50 6.68 22.33 -23.41
N LYS A 51 6.51 21.08 -23.83
CA LYS A 51 7.55 20.28 -24.49
C LYS A 51 7.92 20.81 -25.89
N ILE A 52 7.03 21.60 -26.52
CA ILE A 52 7.25 22.16 -27.88
C ILE A 52 8.10 23.42 -27.80
N THR A 53 7.77 24.31 -26.87
CA THR A 53 8.47 25.58 -26.71
C THR A 53 9.66 25.50 -25.74
N GLY A 54 9.73 24.46 -24.90
CA GLY A 54 10.73 24.32 -23.85
C GLY A 54 10.55 25.31 -22.69
N LEU A 55 9.42 26.01 -22.63
CA LEU A 55 9.14 27.03 -21.62
C LEU A 55 8.17 26.51 -20.56
N SER A 56 8.36 26.95 -19.32
CA SER A 56 7.42 26.72 -18.24
C SER A 56 6.42 27.87 -18.16
N GLU A 57 5.13 27.55 -18.03
CA GLU A 57 4.06 28.55 -17.77
C GLU A 57 4.04 29.02 -16.30
N ALA A 58 5.05 28.70 -15.51
CA ALA A 58 5.18 29.14 -14.11
C ALA A 58 5.00 30.66 -13.93
N SER A 59 5.15 31.44 -15.01
CA SER A 59 4.84 32.86 -15.02
C SER A 59 3.35 33.21 -15.03
N LYS A 60 2.45 32.22 -15.27
CA LYS A 60 1.01 32.47 -15.40
C LYS A 60 0.18 32.16 -14.16
N GLY A 61 0.80 31.76 -13.06
CA GLY A 61 0.10 31.50 -11.79
C GLY A 61 0.54 30.20 -11.12
N THR A 62 0.10 30.01 -9.88
CA THR A 62 0.36 28.79 -9.10
C THR A 62 -0.52 27.65 -9.61
N ALA A 63 0.10 26.58 -10.10
CA ALA A 63 -0.62 25.35 -10.37
C ALA A 63 -1.06 24.70 -9.05
N SER A 64 -2.23 24.06 -9.05
CA SER A 64 -2.72 23.30 -7.91
C SER A 64 -3.13 21.90 -8.34
N ALA A 65 -2.75 20.89 -7.58
CA ALA A 65 -3.22 19.54 -7.74
C ALA A 65 -4.18 19.17 -6.61
N ARG A 66 -5.28 18.53 -6.94
CA ARG A 66 -6.22 17.98 -5.97
C ARG A 66 -6.06 16.47 -5.93
N LEU A 67 -5.76 15.95 -4.74
CA LEU A 67 -5.69 14.52 -4.49
C LEU A 67 -7.03 13.98 -4.05
N THR A 68 -7.26 12.70 -4.30
CA THR A 68 -8.47 11.97 -3.88
C THR A 68 -8.37 11.49 -2.42
N ILE A 69 -7.16 11.52 -1.82
CA ILE A 69 -6.96 11.09 -0.44
C ILE A 69 -7.73 11.98 0.55
N SER A 70 -8.22 11.35 1.62
CA SER A 70 -8.83 12.04 2.75
C SER A 70 -7.81 12.20 3.88
N ALA A 71 -7.53 13.43 4.30
CA ALA A 71 -6.60 13.71 5.40
C ALA A 71 -7.02 13.02 6.70
N ASP A 72 -8.32 12.95 7.00
CA ASP A 72 -8.83 12.31 8.20
C ASP A 72 -8.67 10.79 8.15
N VAL A 73 -8.90 10.17 6.99
CA VAL A 73 -8.69 8.72 6.80
C VAL A 73 -7.19 8.39 6.87
N GLN A 74 -6.32 9.21 6.28
CA GLN A 74 -4.87 9.08 6.41
C GLN A 74 -4.42 9.08 7.87
N LYS A 75 -4.89 10.06 8.67
CA LYS A 75 -4.58 10.14 10.10
C LYS A 75 -5.06 8.91 10.87
N ALA A 76 -6.32 8.53 10.66
CA ALA A 76 -6.92 7.38 11.36
C ALA A 76 -6.17 6.09 11.00
N ALA A 77 -5.76 5.90 9.74
CA ALA A 77 -5.01 4.76 9.28
C ALA A 77 -3.60 4.71 9.91
N LEU A 78 -2.88 5.84 9.96
CA LEU A 78 -1.57 5.89 10.62
C LEU A 78 -1.68 5.59 12.12
N GLN A 79 -2.69 6.12 12.79
CA GLN A 79 -2.95 5.84 14.21
C GLN A 79 -3.29 4.36 14.45
N ALA A 80 -4.06 3.75 13.55
CA ALA A 80 -4.43 2.34 13.65
C ALA A 80 -3.24 1.39 13.43
N LEU A 81 -2.28 1.77 12.59
CA LEU A 81 -1.03 1.02 12.43
C LEU A 81 -0.19 1.03 13.71
N GLY A 82 -0.22 2.13 14.48
CA GLY A 82 0.54 2.23 15.74
C GLY A 82 2.03 1.91 15.53
N SER A 83 2.53 0.90 16.23
CA SER A 83 3.92 0.41 16.13
C SER A 83 4.14 -0.65 15.02
N TYR A 84 3.11 -1.04 14.29
CA TYR A 84 3.28 -2.01 13.20
C TYR A 84 3.96 -1.36 11.99
N HIS A 85 4.94 -2.05 11.42
CA HIS A 85 5.54 -1.69 10.14
C HIS A 85 4.66 -2.24 9.01
N GLY A 86 4.06 -1.37 8.23
CA GLY A 86 3.12 -1.79 7.21
C GLY A 86 2.51 -0.65 6.42
N THR A 87 1.41 -0.96 5.76
CA THR A 87 0.68 0.02 4.95
C THR A 87 -0.82 -0.19 5.05
N VAL A 88 -1.57 0.90 4.93
CA VAL A 88 -3.03 0.86 4.78
C VAL A 88 -3.40 1.57 3.48
N GLY A 89 -4.07 0.83 2.60
CA GLY A 89 -4.64 1.35 1.37
C GLY A 89 -6.17 1.26 1.40
N VAL A 90 -6.82 2.36 1.05
CA VAL A 90 -8.27 2.39 0.83
C VAL A 90 -8.55 3.01 -0.51
N TYR A 91 -9.29 2.31 -1.35
CA TYR A 91 -9.67 2.80 -2.66
C TYR A 91 -11.14 2.53 -2.96
N ASN A 92 -11.71 3.37 -3.80
CA ASN A 92 -13.04 3.17 -4.33
C ASN A 92 -12.97 2.18 -5.50
N TYR A 93 -13.46 0.97 -5.31
CA TYR A 93 -13.38 -0.10 -6.33
C TYR A 93 -14.17 0.21 -7.61
N LYS A 94 -15.11 1.16 -7.58
CA LYS A 94 -15.90 1.57 -8.75
C LYS A 94 -15.20 2.65 -9.56
N THR A 95 -14.50 3.60 -8.91
CA THR A 95 -13.88 4.74 -9.58
C THR A 95 -12.37 4.62 -9.69
N GLY A 96 -11.73 3.74 -8.92
CA GLY A 96 -10.28 3.62 -8.81
C GLY A 96 -9.63 4.72 -7.94
N GLU A 97 -10.40 5.64 -7.39
CA GLU A 97 -9.87 6.71 -6.55
C GLU A 97 -9.24 6.16 -5.27
N ILE A 98 -7.99 6.53 -5.01
CA ILE A 98 -7.28 6.20 -3.76
C ILE A 98 -7.70 7.21 -2.69
N LEU A 99 -8.35 6.73 -1.64
CA LEU A 99 -8.81 7.54 -0.51
C LEU A 99 -7.82 7.56 0.65
N CYS A 100 -6.98 6.52 0.73
CA CYS A 100 -5.91 6.38 1.72
C CYS A 100 -4.75 5.58 1.14
N ALA A 101 -3.52 6.04 1.41
CA ALA A 101 -2.28 5.36 1.11
C ALA A 101 -1.25 5.78 2.17
N VAL A 102 -1.25 5.08 3.30
CA VAL A 102 -0.42 5.37 4.47
C VAL A 102 0.64 4.30 4.62
N THR A 103 1.84 4.72 4.95
CA THR A 103 2.97 3.85 5.30
C THR A 103 3.39 4.10 6.74
N SER A 104 3.74 3.04 7.46
CA SER A 104 4.37 3.05 8.78
C SER A 104 5.63 2.15 8.75
N PRO A 105 6.74 2.52 9.46
CA PRO A 105 6.88 3.74 10.25
C PRO A 105 6.85 5.02 9.42
N SER A 106 6.58 6.13 10.10
CA SER A 106 6.50 7.45 9.50
C SER A 106 7.00 8.51 10.47
N TYR A 107 7.22 9.72 9.99
CA TYR A 107 7.61 10.85 10.82
C TYR A 107 7.01 12.17 10.32
N ASP A 108 7.00 13.15 11.19
CA ASP A 108 6.63 14.52 10.84
C ASP A 108 7.77 15.20 10.10
N PRO A 109 7.63 15.60 8.81
CA PRO A 109 8.69 16.23 8.04
C PRO A 109 9.12 17.62 8.56
N ASP A 110 8.34 18.23 9.46
CA ASP A 110 8.71 19.47 10.15
C ASP A 110 9.39 19.21 11.51
N ASN A 111 9.38 17.99 12.02
CA ASN A 111 10.01 17.57 13.26
C ASN A 111 10.60 16.16 13.12
N ILE A 112 11.70 16.07 12.34
CA ILE A 112 12.33 14.78 12.01
C ILE A 112 13.03 14.22 13.26
N PRO A 113 12.74 12.97 13.67
CA PRO A 113 13.45 12.32 14.77
C PRO A 113 14.90 11.97 14.39
N ASP A 114 15.70 11.60 15.37
CA ASP A 114 17.05 11.08 15.13
C ASP A 114 16.97 9.62 14.62
N ILE A 115 16.71 9.49 13.32
CA ILE A 115 16.57 8.18 12.66
C ILE A 115 17.90 7.44 12.60
N ALA A 116 19.01 8.16 12.48
CA ALA A 116 20.34 7.55 12.39
C ALA A 116 20.80 6.96 13.74
N GLY A 117 20.30 7.52 14.84
CA GLY A 117 20.57 7.02 16.20
C GLY A 117 19.54 6.03 16.72
N ASP A 118 18.60 5.58 15.88
CA ASP A 118 17.59 4.60 16.30
C ASP A 118 18.21 3.20 16.49
N GLU A 119 18.31 2.77 17.74
CA GLU A 119 18.76 1.42 18.13
C GLU A 119 17.58 0.45 18.37
N THR A 120 16.34 0.95 18.33
CA THR A 120 15.13 0.17 18.65
C THR A 120 14.53 -0.50 17.42
N GLY A 121 14.82 0.01 16.23
CA GLY A 121 14.22 -0.40 14.97
C GLY A 121 12.85 0.23 14.71
N ASP A 122 12.44 1.21 15.52
CA ASP A 122 11.15 1.90 15.36
C ASP A 122 11.03 2.61 14.00
N TYR A 123 12.18 2.99 13.41
CA TYR A 123 12.26 3.64 12.10
C TYR A 123 12.80 2.74 10.98
N ASP A 124 12.85 1.42 11.18
CA ASP A 124 13.35 0.50 10.15
C ASP A 124 12.55 0.61 8.85
N GLY A 125 13.27 0.98 7.77
CA GLY A 125 12.69 1.20 6.45
C GLY A 125 11.71 2.38 6.39
N VAL A 126 11.85 3.38 7.24
CA VAL A 126 10.99 4.58 7.30
C VAL A 126 10.97 5.38 6.00
N TYR A 127 12.02 5.29 5.18
CA TYR A 127 12.08 5.98 3.89
C TYR A 127 11.37 5.24 2.76
N LEU A 128 11.02 3.96 2.96
CA LEU A 128 10.33 3.14 1.98
C LEU A 128 8.83 3.48 1.94
N ASN A 129 8.33 3.85 0.78
CA ASN A 129 6.88 3.93 0.57
C ASN A 129 6.31 2.51 0.42
N ARG A 130 5.86 1.94 1.54
CA ARG A 130 5.37 0.55 1.56
C ARG A 130 4.10 0.32 0.76
N PHE A 131 3.37 1.37 0.43
CA PHE A 131 2.15 1.24 -0.38
C PHE A 131 2.48 1.02 -1.86
N PHE A 132 3.50 1.72 -2.39
CA PHE A 132 3.85 1.64 -3.81
C PHE A 132 5.06 0.76 -4.10
N ASP A 133 6.03 0.70 -3.19
CA ASP A 133 7.37 0.18 -3.50
C ASP A 133 7.70 -1.11 -2.73
N ALA A 134 6.85 -1.55 -1.76
CA ALA A 134 7.08 -2.79 -1.03
C ALA A 134 6.40 -3.98 -1.67
N SER A 135 7.04 -5.14 -1.54
CA SER A 135 6.48 -6.43 -1.89
C SER A 135 6.20 -7.23 -0.62
N TYR A 136 5.05 -7.90 -0.58
CA TYR A 136 4.63 -8.71 0.54
C TYR A 136 4.33 -10.13 0.10
N THR A 137 4.64 -11.10 0.97
CA THR A 137 4.18 -12.48 0.78
C THR A 137 2.66 -12.49 0.97
N PRO A 138 1.88 -12.84 -0.06
CA PRO A 138 0.42 -12.71 -0.01
C PRO A 138 -0.25 -13.69 0.96
N GLY A 139 0.42 -14.82 1.27
CA GLY A 139 -0.17 -15.87 2.09
C GLY A 139 -1.51 -16.36 1.53
N SER A 140 -2.46 -16.62 2.40
CA SER A 140 -3.78 -17.19 2.04
C SER A 140 -4.65 -16.32 1.14
N ILE A 141 -4.41 -15.02 1.02
CA ILE A 141 -5.16 -14.19 0.06
C ILE A 141 -4.87 -14.59 -1.39
N PHE A 142 -3.70 -15.20 -1.65
CA PHE A 142 -3.36 -15.71 -2.98
C PHE A 142 -4.25 -16.87 -3.44
N LYS A 143 -4.93 -17.55 -2.51
CA LYS A 143 -5.90 -18.61 -2.83
C LYS A 143 -7.05 -18.11 -3.72
N LEU A 144 -7.38 -16.82 -3.65
CA LEU A 144 -8.34 -16.21 -4.58
C LEU A 144 -7.82 -16.22 -6.02
N VAL A 145 -6.54 -15.90 -6.21
CA VAL A 145 -5.89 -15.93 -7.52
C VAL A 145 -5.78 -17.38 -8.02
N THR A 146 -5.37 -18.31 -7.15
CA THR A 146 -5.29 -19.74 -7.48
C THR A 146 -6.65 -20.29 -7.88
N SER A 147 -7.72 -19.95 -7.14
CA SER A 147 -9.09 -20.36 -7.49
C SER A 147 -9.53 -19.82 -8.86
N ALA A 148 -9.26 -18.54 -9.12
CA ALA A 148 -9.59 -17.93 -10.42
C ALA A 148 -8.84 -18.62 -11.57
N ALA A 149 -7.55 -18.86 -11.42
CA ALA A 149 -6.73 -19.54 -12.42
C ALA A 149 -7.20 -20.99 -12.67
N ALA A 150 -7.54 -21.73 -11.61
CA ALA A 150 -8.07 -23.09 -11.75
C ALA A 150 -9.39 -23.11 -12.53
N LEU A 151 -10.31 -22.18 -12.21
CA LEU A 151 -11.60 -22.07 -12.91
C LEU A 151 -11.48 -21.61 -14.37
N GLU A 152 -10.49 -20.76 -14.67
CA GLU A 152 -10.20 -20.37 -16.07
C GLU A 152 -9.60 -21.53 -16.86
N ALA A 153 -8.75 -22.34 -16.23
CA ALA A 153 -8.13 -23.51 -16.87
C ALA A 153 -9.15 -24.65 -17.09
N ASP A 154 -9.96 -24.93 -16.10
CA ASP A 154 -11.03 -25.95 -16.15
C ASP A 154 -12.18 -25.53 -15.21
N ALA A 155 -13.33 -25.23 -15.79
CA ALA A 155 -14.54 -24.86 -15.04
C ALA A 155 -15.06 -25.99 -14.13
N ALA A 156 -14.69 -27.29 -14.38
CA ALA A 156 -15.03 -28.41 -13.53
C ALA A 156 -14.26 -28.43 -12.20
N SER A 157 -13.18 -27.64 -12.06
CA SER A 157 -12.40 -27.50 -10.83
C SER A 157 -13.25 -27.09 -9.61
N LYS A 158 -14.34 -26.35 -9.82
CA LYS A 158 -15.30 -25.98 -8.76
C LYS A 158 -15.94 -27.16 -8.06
N ASP A 159 -16.09 -28.28 -8.77
CA ASP A 159 -16.79 -29.50 -8.31
C ASP A 159 -15.82 -30.57 -7.78
N GLN A 160 -14.50 -30.31 -7.90
CA GLN A 160 -13.46 -31.18 -7.35
C GLN A 160 -13.45 -31.11 -5.82
N THR A 161 -13.19 -32.27 -5.21
CA THR A 161 -13.09 -32.38 -3.74
C THR A 161 -11.79 -33.05 -3.36
N TYR A 162 -11.16 -32.55 -2.30
CA TYR A 162 -9.98 -33.14 -1.68
C TYR A 162 -10.19 -33.34 -0.18
N THR A 163 -9.51 -34.33 0.40
CA THR A 163 -9.63 -34.62 1.83
C THR A 163 -8.42 -34.08 2.57
N CYS A 164 -8.67 -33.15 3.49
CA CYS A 164 -7.66 -32.58 4.37
C CYS A 164 -7.60 -33.36 5.69
N THR A 165 -6.48 -34.00 5.94
CA THR A 165 -6.14 -34.71 7.18
C THR A 165 -5.20 -33.91 8.10
N GLY A 166 -5.08 -32.60 7.85
CA GLY A 166 -4.19 -31.70 8.56
C GLY A 166 -2.86 -31.46 7.88
N GLU A 167 -2.39 -32.40 7.05
CA GLU A 167 -1.14 -32.31 6.30
C GLU A 167 -1.20 -33.10 5.00
N THR A 168 -0.31 -32.79 4.06
CA THR A 168 -0.08 -33.59 2.85
C THR A 168 1.35 -33.35 2.35
N ILE A 169 1.86 -34.24 1.48
CA ILE A 169 3.17 -34.10 0.84
C ILE A 169 2.98 -33.96 -0.66
N ILE A 170 3.39 -32.82 -1.20
CA ILE A 170 3.28 -32.51 -2.63
C ILE A 170 4.66 -32.17 -3.19
N GLY A 171 5.08 -32.88 -4.20
CA GLY A 171 6.41 -32.66 -4.80
C GLY A 171 7.57 -32.85 -3.82
N GLY A 172 7.38 -33.63 -2.75
CA GLY A 172 8.37 -33.85 -1.68
C GLY A 172 8.41 -32.75 -0.62
N GLN A 173 7.50 -31.78 -0.69
CA GLN A 173 7.34 -30.74 0.34
C GLN A 173 6.12 -31.03 1.21
N GLU A 174 6.30 -30.90 2.51
CA GLU A 174 5.22 -31.03 3.49
C GLU A 174 4.40 -29.73 3.51
N ILE A 175 3.08 -29.86 3.37
CA ILE A 175 2.11 -28.77 3.47
C ILE A 175 1.26 -29.02 4.71
N ILE A 176 1.39 -28.16 5.69
CA ILE A 176 0.66 -28.23 6.96
C ILE A 176 -0.56 -27.31 6.90
N CYS A 177 -1.70 -27.80 7.37
CA CYS A 177 -2.92 -27.06 7.56
C CYS A 177 -3.14 -26.69 9.02
N MET A 178 -4.05 -25.74 9.29
CA MET A 178 -4.37 -25.33 10.66
C MET A 178 -5.22 -26.35 11.43
N GLY A 179 -5.66 -27.42 10.76
CA GLY A 179 -6.45 -28.50 11.33
C GLY A 179 -6.94 -29.48 10.29
N GLU A 180 -7.60 -30.56 10.72
CA GLU A 180 -8.24 -31.53 9.85
C GLU A 180 -9.61 -31.00 9.41
N HIS A 181 -9.78 -30.75 8.11
CA HIS A 181 -11.03 -30.20 7.58
C HIS A 181 -11.94 -31.26 6.92
N GLY A 182 -11.44 -32.49 6.77
CA GLY A 182 -12.17 -33.55 6.04
C GLY A 182 -12.26 -33.25 4.53
N THR A 183 -13.26 -33.80 3.89
CA THR A 183 -13.45 -33.62 2.45
C THR A 183 -14.16 -32.31 2.14
N LEU A 184 -13.49 -31.45 1.34
CA LEU A 184 -13.90 -30.09 1.03
C LEU A 184 -14.06 -29.90 -0.47
N SER A 185 -15.07 -29.12 -0.88
CA SER A 185 -15.13 -28.46 -2.17
C SER A 185 -14.28 -27.18 -2.20
N MET A 186 -14.02 -26.61 -3.38
CA MET A 186 -13.26 -25.36 -3.52
C MET A 186 -13.84 -24.22 -2.65
N THR A 187 -15.14 -24.04 -2.61
CA THR A 187 -15.80 -23.01 -1.80
C THR A 187 -15.58 -23.23 -0.29
N GLN A 188 -15.68 -24.47 0.16
CA GLN A 188 -15.43 -24.82 1.56
C GLN A 188 -13.93 -24.66 1.92
N ALA A 189 -13.06 -25.10 1.03
CA ALA A 189 -11.61 -24.94 1.21
C ALA A 189 -11.17 -23.49 1.29
N LEU A 190 -11.78 -22.61 0.47
CA LEU A 190 -11.54 -21.18 0.54
C LEU A 190 -12.03 -20.59 1.87
N ALA A 191 -13.22 -20.96 2.31
CA ALA A 191 -13.81 -20.49 3.56
C ALA A 191 -12.97 -20.90 4.79
N HIS A 192 -12.43 -22.13 4.78
CA HIS A 192 -11.54 -22.64 5.84
C HIS A 192 -10.06 -22.29 5.63
N SER A 193 -9.72 -21.63 4.53
CA SER A 193 -8.33 -21.36 4.16
C SER A 193 -7.45 -22.62 4.15
N CYS A 194 -7.99 -23.76 3.66
CA CYS A 194 -7.34 -25.06 3.70
C CYS A 194 -6.09 -25.10 2.82
N ASN A 195 -4.90 -25.29 3.44
CA ASN A 195 -3.65 -25.38 2.69
C ASN A 195 -3.52 -26.67 1.89
N VAL A 196 -4.02 -27.78 2.44
CA VAL A 196 -3.98 -29.11 1.77
C VAL A 196 -4.77 -29.06 0.46
N TYR A 197 -6.00 -28.56 0.49
CA TYR A 197 -6.83 -28.46 -0.73
C TYR A 197 -6.16 -27.64 -1.83
N TYR A 198 -5.50 -26.51 -1.47
CA TYR A 198 -4.84 -25.62 -2.43
C TYR A 198 -3.45 -26.08 -2.84
N GLY A 199 -2.93 -27.10 -2.19
CA GLY A 199 -1.71 -27.77 -2.58
C GLY A 199 -1.93 -28.86 -3.64
N GLU A 200 -3.05 -29.57 -3.53
CA GLU A 200 -3.46 -30.64 -4.48
C GLU A 200 -3.96 -30.06 -5.81
#